data_7df0ebd1e877b4f43b1f68fd9ee23576
#
_entry.id   7df0ebd1e877b4f43b1f68fd9ee23576
#
_cell.length_a   1.000
_cell.length_b   1.000
_cell.length_c   1.000
_cell.angle_alpha   90.00
_cell.angle_beta   90.00
_cell.angle_gamma   90.00
#
_symmetry.space_group_name_H-M   'P 1'
#
loop_
_entity.id
_entity.type
_entity.pdbx_description
1 polymer ?
#
loop_
_entity_poly.entity_id
_entity_poly.type
_entity_poly.pdbx_seq_one_letter_code
_entity_poly.pdbx_strand_id
1 'polypeptide(L)'
;MVALSSYAQKVKVVHGEYTYYAPLSQSVDEAKRVALERAKIQAIADEFGTNIMQRNVTNMANTQGKSTIDFNSLSLSEVKGEWIETIGEPTFDDIVVKDNMLVVRVEVKGKVRSINSAGVDLDLRVLKNGTDLKCQSLQFHDGDELYLYAKSPVNGYMAIYLSVDSEEMVYCLLPYASSSLGAYRIEHDVPYLFFSIKDACDDKDDVDEYVLSSAKEVEYNDLYIVFSPNEFYKSNTAAGGGTLPRKISFRDYQEWLSKCRNQDNKMQVIVKSIMIKR
;
A
#
# COMPACT_ATOMS: atom_id res chain seq x y z
N MET A 1 33.20 23.53 9.52
CA MET A 1 33.05 22.84 8.23
C MET A 1 32.50 21.45 8.55
N VAL A 2 31.18 21.28 8.44
CA VAL A 2 30.49 19.98 8.70
C VAL A 2 30.45 19.24 7.38
N ALA A 3 31.18 18.13 7.30
CA ALA A 3 31.16 17.26 6.15
C ALA A 3 29.79 16.56 6.09
N LEU A 4 28.96 16.95 5.15
CA LEU A 4 27.75 16.23 4.75
C LEU A 4 28.20 14.93 4.05
N SER A 5 28.26 13.83 4.81
CA SER A 5 28.39 12.49 4.22
C SER A 5 27.10 12.18 3.44
N SER A 6 27.15 12.44 2.14
CA SER A 6 26.16 11.90 1.21
C SER A 6 26.34 10.39 1.16
N TYR A 7 25.49 9.65 1.88
CA TYR A 7 25.35 8.20 1.69
C TYR A 7 24.75 7.98 0.31
N ALA A 8 25.59 7.79 -0.69
CA ALA A 8 25.14 7.31 -2.00
C ALA A 8 24.48 5.94 -1.79
N GLN A 9 23.15 5.87 -1.97
CA GLN A 9 22.42 4.61 -1.89
C GLN A 9 22.99 3.65 -2.94
N LYS A 10 23.41 2.46 -2.49
CA LYS A 10 24.07 1.47 -3.35
C LYS A 10 23.07 0.91 -4.35
N VAL A 11 23.26 1.22 -5.63
CA VAL A 11 22.51 0.62 -6.72
C VAL A 11 23.01 -0.79 -6.96
N LYS A 12 22.08 -1.75 -7.09
CA LYS A 12 22.36 -3.16 -7.40
C LYS A 12 21.71 -3.56 -8.71
N VAL A 13 22.27 -4.55 -9.36
CA VAL A 13 21.69 -5.18 -10.54
C VAL A 13 21.04 -6.48 -10.11
N VAL A 14 19.77 -6.65 -10.44
CA VAL A 14 18.97 -7.84 -10.11
C VAL A 14 18.38 -8.46 -11.36
N HIS A 15 18.02 -9.74 -11.23
CA HIS A 15 17.25 -10.50 -12.23
C HIS A 15 15.93 -10.89 -11.58
N GLY A 16 14.84 -10.64 -12.29
CA GLY A 16 13.50 -11.04 -11.89
C GLY A 16 12.90 -11.99 -12.91
N GLU A 17 12.20 -13.00 -12.44
CA GLU A 17 11.39 -13.89 -13.26
C GLU A 17 10.02 -14.08 -12.62
N TYR A 18 9.00 -14.24 -13.45
CA TYR A 18 7.65 -14.51 -12.96
C TYR A 18 6.82 -15.26 -14.01
N THR A 19 6.00 -16.18 -13.54
CA THR A 19 5.01 -16.85 -14.38
C THR A 19 3.62 -16.43 -13.93
N TYR A 20 2.92 -15.71 -14.80
CA TYR A 20 1.56 -15.24 -14.56
C TYR A 20 0.53 -16.11 -15.26
N TYR A 21 -0.50 -16.50 -14.52
CA TYR A 21 -1.65 -17.25 -15.01
C TYR A 21 -2.82 -16.29 -15.15
N ALA A 22 -3.05 -15.80 -16.38
CA ALA A 22 -4.09 -14.83 -16.67
C ALA A 22 -5.40 -15.51 -17.12
N PRO A 23 -6.59 -14.99 -16.72
CA PRO A 23 -7.84 -15.46 -17.27
C PRO A 23 -7.89 -15.21 -18.79
N LEU A 24 -8.57 -16.07 -19.55
CA LEU A 24 -8.69 -15.92 -21.01
C LEU A 24 -9.41 -14.65 -21.46
N SER A 25 -10.15 -14.01 -20.56
CA SER A 25 -10.78 -12.71 -20.80
C SER A 25 -9.78 -11.53 -20.83
N GLN A 26 -8.56 -11.74 -20.33
CA GLN A 26 -7.51 -10.72 -20.30
C GLN A 26 -6.73 -10.74 -21.63
N SER A 27 -6.39 -9.54 -22.14
CA SER A 27 -5.56 -9.45 -23.35
C SER A 27 -4.12 -9.94 -23.08
N VAL A 28 -3.47 -10.45 -24.12
CA VAL A 28 -2.07 -10.90 -24.05
C VAL A 28 -1.15 -9.78 -23.60
N ASP A 29 -1.34 -8.54 -24.09
CA ASP A 29 -0.51 -7.40 -23.74
C ASP A 29 -0.69 -7.02 -22.27
N GLU A 30 -1.91 -7.07 -21.76
CA GLU A 30 -2.18 -6.83 -20.34
C GLU A 30 -1.57 -7.93 -19.47
N ALA A 31 -1.67 -9.19 -19.87
CA ALA A 31 -1.05 -10.31 -19.16
C ALA A 31 0.48 -10.20 -19.12
N LYS A 32 1.11 -9.77 -20.22
CA LYS A 32 2.55 -9.48 -20.27
C LYS A 32 2.93 -8.34 -19.32
N ARG A 33 2.14 -7.27 -19.31
CA ARG A 33 2.38 -6.12 -18.43
C ARG A 33 2.32 -6.54 -16.95
N VAL A 34 1.30 -7.29 -16.55
CA VAL A 34 1.17 -7.80 -15.18
C VAL A 34 2.31 -8.72 -14.82
N ALA A 35 2.68 -9.67 -15.69
CA ALA A 35 3.81 -10.57 -15.47
C ALA A 35 5.11 -9.79 -15.21
N LEU A 36 5.40 -8.77 -16.02
CA LEU A 36 6.60 -7.93 -15.89
C LEU A 36 6.61 -7.14 -14.58
N GLU A 37 5.49 -6.56 -14.20
CA GLU A 37 5.38 -5.85 -12.91
C GLU A 37 5.64 -6.78 -11.73
N ARG A 38 5.08 -8.00 -11.76
CA ARG A 38 5.28 -9.01 -10.72
C ARG A 38 6.74 -9.49 -10.65
N ALA A 39 7.39 -9.69 -11.80
CA ALA A 39 8.81 -10.04 -11.84
C ALA A 39 9.70 -8.98 -11.19
N LYS A 40 9.42 -7.70 -11.44
CA LYS A 40 10.14 -6.57 -10.84
C LYS A 40 9.92 -6.52 -9.32
N ILE A 41 8.67 -6.64 -8.86
CA ILE A 41 8.32 -6.63 -7.44
C ILE A 41 9.03 -7.79 -6.71
N GLN A 42 9.00 -8.98 -7.28
CA GLN A 42 9.68 -10.14 -6.70
C GLN A 42 11.18 -9.93 -6.59
N ALA A 43 11.83 -9.47 -7.66
CA ALA A 43 13.28 -9.20 -7.65
C ALA A 43 13.67 -8.16 -6.58
N ILE A 44 12.85 -7.13 -6.35
CA ILE A 44 13.08 -6.14 -5.30
C ILE A 44 12.88 -6.76 -3.92
N ALA A 45 11.83 -7.57 -3.75
CA ALA A 45 11.53 -8.26 -2.50
C ALA A 45 12.63 -9.24 -2.09
N ASP A 46 13.16 -9.99 -3.06
CA ASP A 46 14.26 -10.96 -2.87
C ASP A 46 15.56 -10.26 -2.46
N GLU A 47 15.85 -9.08 -3.03
CA GLU A 47 17.09 -8.34 -2.75
C GLU A 47 17.01 -7.53 -1.44
N PHE A 48 15.90 -6.89 -1.13
CA PHE A 48 15.79 -5.92 -0.02
C PHE A 48 14.77 -6.32 1.05
N GLY A 49 13.97 -7.34 0.81
CA GLY A 49 12.87 -7.75 1.67
C GLY A 49 11.61 -6.89 1.50
N THR A 50 10.62 -7.20 2.31
CA THR A 50 9.30 -6.56 2.29
C THR A 50 9.01 -5.85 3.61
N ASN A 51 8.09 -4.88 3.60
CA ASN A 51 7.57 -4.21 4.79
C ASN A 51 6.35 -4.92 5.38
N ILE A 52 6.02 -6.12 4.90
CA ILE A 52 4.87 -6.87 5.38
C ILE A 52 5.12 -7.25 6.82
N MET A 53 4.49 -6.56 7.75
CA MET A 53 4.26 -7.08 9.08
C MET A 53 3.23 -8.20 8.94
N GLN A 54 3.71 -9.46 9.06
CA GLN A 54 2.92 -10.69 9.17
C GLN A 54 1.44 -10.54 8.77
N ARG A 55 1.15 -10.62 7.47
CA ARG A 55 -0.13 -11.22 7.11
C ARG A 55 -0.14 -12.55 7.83
N ASN A 56 -1.09 -12.78 8.70
CA ASN A 56 -1.36 -14.11 9.22
C ASN A 56 -1.61 -15.00 8.00
N VAL A 57 -0.57 -15.70 7.56
CA VAL A 57 -0.58 -16.64 6.44
C VAL A 57 -1.33 -17.88 6.92
N THR A 58 -2.64 -17.73 7.11
CA THR A 58 -3.52 -18.86 7.43
C THR A 58 -3.89 -19.65 6.15
N ASN A 59 -3.43 -19.20 4.99
CA ASN A 59 -3.51 -19.93 3.74
C ASN A 59 -2.14 -20.37 3.22
N MET A 60 -1.29 -20.89 4.12
CA MET A 60 -0.20 -21.75 3.71
C MET A 60 -0.80 -23.08 3.23
N ALA A 61 -1.03 -23.20 1.94
CA ALA A 61 -1.07 -24.52 1.32
C ALA A 61 0.33 -25.11 1.45
N ASN A 62 0.52 -25.94 2.48
CA ASN A 62 1.69 -26.77 2.65
C ASN A 62 1.77 -27.76 1.49
N THR A 63 2.40 -27.36 0.41
CA THR A 63 2.81 -28.25 -0.66
C THR A 63 4.32 -28.25 -0.69
N GLN A 64 4.91 -29.29 -0.12
CA GLN A 64 6.33 -29.65 -0.19
C GLN A 64 7.37 -28.68 0.41
N GLY A 65 7.17 -28.22 1.66
CA GLY A 65 8.32 -27.71 2.46
C GLY A 65 9.01 -26.42 1.96
N LYS A 66 8.44 -25.72 0.98
CA LYS A 66 8.85 -24.37 0.57
C LYS A 66 7.74 -23.40 0.94
N SER A 67 8.09 -22.47 1.81
CA SER A 67 7.27 -21.29 2.14
C SER A 67 7.21 -20.41 0.90
N THR A 68 6.27 -20.65 0.02
CA THR A 68 5.95 -19.72 -1.07
C THR A 68 5.08 -18.63 -0.48
N ILE A 69 5.67 -17.46 -0.25
CA ILE A 69 4.90 -16.22 -0.04
C ILE A 69 4.03 -16.09 -1.28
N ASP A 70 2.73 -15.88 -1.10
CA ASP A 70 1.84 -15.63 -2.23
C ASP A 70 2.14 -14.23 -2.79
N PHE A 71 3.09 -14.17 -3.74
CA PHE A 71 3.54 -12.93 -4.38
C PHE A 71 2.44 -12.28 -5.24
N ASN A 72 1.29 -12.95 -5.44
CA ASN A 72 0.16 -12.36 -6.15
C ASN A 72 -0.44 -11.16 -5.42
N SER A 73 -0.20 -11.03 -4.12
CA SER A 73 -0.69 -9.93 -3.30
C SER A 73 0.35 -8.86 -2.99
N LEU A 74 1.64 -9.08 -3.32
CA LEU A 74 2.67 -8.06 -3.10
C LEU A 74 2.54 -6.90 -4.08
N SER A 75 2.64 -5.69 -3.56
CA SER A 75 2.66 -4.46 -4.34
C SER A 75 4.01 -3.75 -4.23
N LEU A 76 4.31 -2.82 -5.15
CA LEU A 76 5.52 -1.99 -5.11
C LEU A 76 5.64 -1.16 -3.82
N SER A 77 4.53 -0.90 -3.14
CA SER A 77 4.54 -0.18 -1.85
C SER A 77 5.02 -1.01 -0.67
N GLU A 78 5.02 -2.33 -0.79
CA GLU A 78 5.36 -3.26 0.29
C GLU A 78 6.82 -3.71 0.26
N VAL A 79 7.54 -3.48 -0.84
CA VAL A 79 8.95 -3.84 -0.95
C VAL A 79 9.87 -2.73 -0.44
N LYS A 80 11.00 -3.12 0.15
CA LYS A 80 12.02 -2.20 0.72
C LYS A 80 13.00 -1.67 -0.32
N GLY A 81 12.59 -1.60 -1.57
CA GLY A 81 13.41 -1.12 -2.68
C GLY A 81 12.58 -0.53 -3.79
N GLU A 82 13.25 0.09 -4.73
CA GLU A 82 12.65 0.62 -5.96
C GLU A 82 13.39 0.14 -7.20
N TRP A 83 12.64 -0.04 -8.28
CA TRP A 83 13.18 -0.31 -9.59
C TRP A 83 13.55 1.00 -10.27
N ILE A 84 14.83 1.19 -10.61
CA ILE A 84 15.33 2.42 -11.19
C ILE A 84 15.20 2.38 -12.71
N GLU A 85 15.74 1.32 -13.33
CA GLU A 85 15.72 1.15 -14.78
C GLU A 85 15.78 -0.33 -15.17
N THR A 86 15.21 -0.66 -16.30
CA THR A 86 15.33 -1.99 -16.91
C THR A 86 16.56 -2.02 -17.82
N ILE A 87 17.38 -3.05 -17.71
CA ILE A 87 18.59 -3.26 -18.51
C ILE A 87 18.25 -4.22 -19.66
N GLY A 88 18.26 -3.73 -20.87
CA GLY A 88 17.82 -4.48 -22.05
C GLY A 88 16.31 -4.59 -22.15
N GLU A 89 15.85 -5.48 -23.02
CA GLU A 89 14.42 -5.77 -23.17
C GLU A 89 14.01 -6.95 -22.30
N PRO A 90 12.82 -6.93 -21.66
CA PRO A 90 12.29 -8.10 -20.99
C PRO A 90 12.06 -9.24 -21.98
N THR A 91 12.42 -10.45 -21.59
CA THR A 91 12.25 -11.64 -22.41
C THR A 91 11.00 -12.39 -21.99
N PHE A 92 10.12 -12.68 -22.93
CA PHE A 92 8.91 -13.45 -22.70
C PHE A 92 9.04 -14.82 -23.39
N ASP A 93 8.69 -15.88 -22.68
CA ASP A 93 8.57 -17.21 -23.28
C ASP A 93 7.31 -17.26 -24.18
N ASP A 94 7.20 -18.33 -24.99
CA ASP A 94 6.01 -18.58 -25.78
C ASP A 94 4.77 -18.65 -24.88
N ILE A 95 3.75 -17.86 -25.21
CA ILE A 95 2.50 -17.83 -24.46
C ILE A 95 1.68 -19.06 -24.82
N VAL A 96 1.34 -19.84 -23.80
CA VAL A 96 0.55 -21.05 -23.95
C VAL A 96 -0.77 -20.94 -23.18
N VAL A 97 -1.79 -21.66 -23.65
CA VAL A 97 -3.05 -21.84 -22.91
C VAL A 97 -2.96 -23.15 -22.14
N LYS A 98 -3.08 -23.09 -20.83
CA LYS A 98 -3.09 -24.26 -19.96
C LYS A 98 -4.18 -24.09 -18.89
N ASP A 99 -4.95 -25.14 -18.65
CA ASP A 99 -6.02 -25.17 -17.64
C ASP A 99 -6.99 -23.97 -17.74
N ASN A 100 -7.35 -23.61 -18.99
CA ASN A 100 -8.21 -22.47 -19.31
C ASN A 100 -7.65 -21.10 -18.88
N MET A 101 -6.32 -20.97 -18.80
CA MET A 101 -5.60 -19.74 -18.49
C MET A 101 -4.49 -19.49 -19.51
N LEU A 102 -4.19 -18.21 -19.76
CA LEU A 102 -2.98 -17.79 -20.47
C LEU A 102 -1.80 -17.88 -19.49
N VAL A 103 -0.77 -18.62 -19.86
CA VAL A 103 0.47 -18.70 -19.08
C VAL A 103 1.51 -17.82 -19.72
N VAL A 104 1.94 -16.78 -18.99
CA VAL A 104 2.94 -15.81 -19.45
C VAL A 104 4.12 -15.85 -18.50
N ARG A 105 5.27 -16.33 -18.96
CA ARG A 105 6.52 -16.24 -18.23
C ARG A 105 7.35 -15.10 -18.77
N VAL A 106 8.00 -14.36 -17.86
CA VAL A 106 8.88 -13.23 -18.20
C VAL A 106 10.14 -13.30 -17.37
N GLU A 107 11.24 -12.91 -18.01
CA GLU A 107 12.51 -12.62 -17.35
C GLU A 107 12.89 -11.16 -17.59
N VAL A 108 13.38 -10.49 -16.56
CA VAL A 108 13.78 -9.08 -16.62
C VAL A 108 15.04 -8.84 -15.80
N LYS A 109 15.90 -7.98 -16.32
CA LYS A 109 17.08 -7.50 -15.61
C LYS A 109 16.98 -6.00 -15.37
N GLY A 110 17.37 -5.52 -14.21
CA GLY A 110 17.32 -4.10 -13.93
C GLY A 110 18.19 -3.64 -12.80
N LYS A 111 18.29 -2.34 -12.65
CA LYS A 111 18.93 -1.69 -11.51
C LYS A 111 17.88 -1.36 -10.46
N VAL A 112 18.22 -1.69 -9.22
CA VAL A 112 17.41 -1.44 -8.04
C VAL A 112 18.23 -0.73 -6.97
N ARG A 113 17.57 0.01 -6.10
CA ARG A 113 18.19 0.55 -4.89
C ARG A 113 17.31 0.32 -3.68
N SER A 114 17.93 0.17 -2.52
CA SER A 114 17.21 0.08 -1.26
C SER A 114 16.53 1.42 -0.95
N ILE A 115 15.28 1.37 -0.53
CA ILE A 115 14.61 2.52 0.09
C ILE A 115 14.99 2.51 1.56
N ASN A 116 16.21 2.95 1.87
CA ASN A 116 16.65 3.20 3.23
C ASN A 116 16.22 4.62 3.63
N SER A 117 14.94 4.84 3.85
CA SER A 117 14.56 5.91 4.75
C SER A 117 14.76 5.36 6.16
N ALA A 118 15.62 6.01 6.97
CA ALA A 118 15.45 5.93 8.41
C ALA A 118 14.03 6.45 8.65
N GLY A 119 13.07 5.52 8.75
CA GLY A 119 11.65 5.85 8.84
C GLY A 119 11.43 6.71 10.07
N VAL A 120 10.56 7.70 9.96
CA VAL A 120 10.04 8.42 11.13
C VAL A 120 9.24 7.40 11.96
N ASP A 121 9.57 7.27 13.23
CA ASP A 121 8.87 6.36 14.14
C ASP A 121 7.52 6.97 14.54
N LEU A 122 6.48 6.64 13.77
CA LEU A 122 5.12 7.12 13.99
C LEU A 122 4.42 6.21 15.03
N ASP A 123 3.83 6.80 16.08
CA ASP A 123 2.88 6.07 16.93
C ASP A 123 1.50 6.04 16.23
N LEU A 124 1.18 4.88 15.65
CA LEU A 124 -0.04 4.65 14.87
C LEU A 124 -0.84 3.50 15.48
N ARG A 125 -2.09 3.79 15.88
CA ARG A 125 -2.99 2.80 16.46
C ARG A 125 -4.35 2.84 15.78
N VAL A 126 -4.76 1.71 15.22
CA VAL A 126 -6.10 1.51 14.69
C VAL A 126 -7.02 1.22 15.86
N LEU A 127 -8.13 1.96 15.98
CA LEU A 127 -9.07 1.86 17.09
C LEU A 127 -10.46 1.46 16.56
N LYS A 128 -11.20 0.71 17.39
CA LYS A 128 -12.51 0.15 17.06
C LYS A 128 -13.55 0.61 18.07
N ASN A 129 -14.68 1.14 17.56
CA ASN A 129 -15.87 1.50 18.38
C ASN A 129 -15.57 2.45 19.56
N GLY A 130 -14.53 3.26 19.42
CA GLY A 130 -14.16 4.24 20.44
C GLY A 130 -12.77 4.80 20.23
N THR A 131 -12.53 5.96 20.83
CA THR A 131 -11.34 6.80 20.63
C THR A 131 -10.28 6.63 21.71
N ASP A 132 -10.57 5.85 22.79
CA ASP A 132 -9.57 5.51 23.81
C ASP A 132 -8.53 4.53 23.22
N LEU A 133 -7.26 4.72 23.54
CA LEU A 133 -6.16 3.83 23.09
C LEU A 133 -6.37 2.34 23.51
N LYS A 134 -7.21 2.08 24.51
CA LYS A 134 -7.62 0.72 24.88
C LYS A 134 -8.49 0.03 23.81
N CYS A 135 -9.11 0.82 22.94
CA CYS A 135 -9.91 0.32 21.83
C CYS A 135 -9.07 -0.17 20.66
N GLN A 136 -7.75 -0.27 20.81
CA GLN A 136 -6.85 -0.72 19.75
C GLN A 136 -7.23 -2.13 19.29
N SER A 137 -7.50 -2.28 17.98
CA SER A 137 -7.87 -3.54 17.35
C SER A 137 -7.51 -3.52 15.86
N LEU A 138 -7.18 -4.70 15.33
CA LEU A 138 -7.09 -4.98 13.90
C LEU A 138 -8.20 -5.95 13.47
N GLN A 139 -9.12 -6.32 14.40
CA GLN A 139 -10.23 -7.21 14.16
C GLN A 139 -11.55 -6.46 14.37
N PHE A 140 -12.32 -6.37 13.32
CA PHE A 140 -13.60 -5.68 13.26
C PHE A 140 -14.73 -6.66 12.96
N HIS A 141 -15.95 -6.23 13.25
CA HIS A 141 -17.18 -6.86 12.78
C HIS A 141 -17.90 -5.92 11.82
N ASP A 142 -18.84 -6.46 11.07
CA ASP A 142 -19.74 -5.68 10.25
C ASP A 142 -20.48 -4.64 11.13
N GLY A 143 -20.43 -3.37 10.72
CA GLY A 143 -20.99 -2.26 11.48
C GLY A 143 -20.08 -1.62 12.52
N ASP A 144 -18.85 -2.09 12.71
CA ASP A 144 -17.89 -1.46 13.63
C ASP A 144 -17.34 -0.14 13.07
N GLU A 145 -17.17 0.84 13.96
CA GLU A 145 -16.59 2.15 13.65
C GLU A 145 -15.06 2.07 13.64
N LEU A 146 -14.46 2.76 12.64
CA LEU A 146 -13.01 2.86 12.45
C LEU A 146 -12.49 4.21 12.92
N TYR A 147 -11.48 4.20 13.79
CA TYR A 147 -10.72 5.39 14.19
C TYR A 147 -9.22 5.12 14.05
N LEU A 148 -8.43 6.18 13.89
CA LEU A 148 -6.98 6.08 13.86
C LEU A 148 -6.36 7.14 14.76
N TYR A 149 -5.58 6.70 15.72
CA TYR A 149 -4.66 7.55 16.47
C TYR A 149 -3.33 7.64 15.72
N ALA A 150 -2.80 8.86 15.60
CA ALA A 150 -1.49 9.11 15.01
C ALA A 150 -0.73 10.18 15.79
N LYS A 151 0.57 9.94 16.00
CA LYS A 151 1.49 10.94 16.55
C LYS A 151 2.85 10.82 15.84
N SER A 152 3.40 11.94 15.40
CA SER A 152 4.67 12.01 14.69
C SER A 152 5.71 12.78 15.50
N PRO A 153 6.96 12.29 15.59
CA PRO A 153 8.05 13.02 16.20
C PRO A 153 8.64 14.14 15.31
N VAL A 154 8.06 14.37 14.14
CA VAL A 154 8.45 15.45 13.21
C VAL A 154 7.21 16.02 12.53
N ASN A 155 7.31 17.27 12.06
CA ASN A 155 6.31 17.84 11.17
C ASN A 155 6.27 17.06 9.85
N GLY A 156 5.10 16.95 9.24
CA GLY A 156 4.96 16.28 7.95
C GLY A 156 3.54 16.32 7.41
N TYR A 157 3.30 15.44 6.48
CA TYR A 157 2.03 15.31 5.76
C TYR A 157 1.62 13.85 5.72
N MET A 158 0.34 13.59 5.85
CA MET A 158 -0.22 12.24 5.92
C MET A 158 -1.39 12.08 4.96
N ALA A 159 -1.48 10.90 4.35
CA ALA A 159 -2.66 10.46 3.63
C ALA A 159 -2.98 9.01 4.02
N ILE A 160 -4.27 8.70 4.16
CA ILE A 160 -4.72 7.38 4.60
C ILE A 160 -5.67 6.81 3.55
N TYR A 161 -5.42 5.57 3.18
CA TYR A 161 -6.19 4.85 2.18
C TYR A 161 -6.58 3.48 2.69
N LEU A 162 -7.77 3.02 2.34
CA LEU A 162 -8.25 1.67 2.61
C LEU A 162 -8.35 0.91 1.29
N SER A 163 -7.58 -0.15 1.14
CA SER A 163 -7.68 -1.08 0.01
C SER A 163 -8.67 -2.18 0.36
N VAL A 164 -9.65 -2.38 -0.50
CA VAL A 164 -10.62 -3.45 -0.41
C VAL A 164 -10.30 -4.47 -1.50
N ASP A 165 -9.64 -5.57 -1.12
CA ASP A 165 -9.13 -6.58 -2.06
C ASP A 165 -10.23 -7.14 -2.97
N SER A 166 -11.44 -7.32 -2.44
CA SER A 166 -12.57 -7.86 -3.20
C SER A 166 -13.08 -6.96 -4.32
N GLU A 167 -12.78 -5.67 -4.26
CA GLU A 167 -13.27 -4.66 -5.21
C GLU A 167 -12.18 -4.16 -6.17
N GLU A 168 -10.90 -4.53 -5.93
CA GLU A 168 -9.71 -3.96 -6.61
C GLU A 168 -9.67 -2.42 -6.54
N MET A 169 -10.26 -1.86 -5.47
CA MET A 169 -10.40 -0.43 -5.26
C MET A 169 -9.69 0.02 -3.99
N VAL A 170 -9.28 1.27 -3.99
CA VAL A 170 -8.67 1.95 -2.86
C VAL A 170 -9.49 3.19 -2.54
N TYR A 171 -9.90 3.31 -1.32
CA TYR A 171 -10.69 4.42 -0.79
C TYR A 171 -9.78 5.41 -0.06
N CYS A 172 -9.88 6.70 -0.40
CA CYS A 172 -9.15 7.76 0.28
C CYS A 172 -9.94 8.20 1.52
N LEU A 173 -9.42 7.87 2.71
CA LEU A 173 -10.03 8.23 3.99
C LEU A 173 -9.51 9.55 4.54
N LEU A 174 -8.21 9.85 4.32
CA LEU A 174 -7.57 11.12 4.66
C LEU A 174 -6.69 11.56 3.49
N PRO A 175 -6.67 12.83 3.09
CA PRO A 175 -7.43 13.97 3.64
C PRO A 175 -8.94 13.78 3.48
N TYR A 176 -9.71 14.41 4.38
CA TYR A 176 -11.18 14.36 4.36
C TYR A 176 -11.78 14.88 3.04
N ALA A 177 -13.05 14.56 2.79
CA ALA A 177 -13.72 14.93 1.54
C ALA A 177 -13.80 16.45 1.30
N SER A 178 -13.88 17.26 2.37
CA SER A 178 -13.84 18.72 2.37
C SER A 178 -12.50 19.27 1.84
N SER A 179 -11.41 18.51 1.98
CA SER A 179 -10.05 18.93 1.62
C SER A 179 -9.77 18.74 0.13
N SER A 180 -9.32 19.79 -0.57
CA SER A 180 -9.27 19.80 -2.04
C SER A 180 -8.12 19.00 -2.66
N LEU A 181 -6.85 19.22 -2.30
CA LEU A 181 -5.71 18.66 -3.05
C LEU A 181 -4.56 18.11 -2.22
N GLY A 182 -4.20 18.71 -1.10
CA GLY A 182 -3.01 18.36 -0.32
C GLY A 182 -3.20 17.13 0.56
N ALA A 183 -2.09 16.54 1.00
CA ALA A 183 -2.09 15.61 2.11
C ALA A 183 -2.35 16.36 3.43
N TYR A 184 -2.84 15.67 4.44
CA TYR A 184 -3.17 16.26 5.74
C TYR A 184 -1.88 16.63 6.49
N ARG A 185 -1.79 17.87 6.98
CA ARG A 185 -0.62 18.37 7.72
C ARG A 185 -0.60 17.80 9.14
N ILE A 186 0.56 17.25 9.52
CA ILE A 186 0.84 16.72 10.86
C ILE A 186 1.90 17.60 11.54
N GLU A 187 1.64 18.01 12.77
CA GLU A 187 2.59 18.76 13.57
C GLU A 187 3.38 17.84 14.51
N HIS A 188 4.63 18.25 14.80
CA HIS A 188 5.54 17.55 15.70
C HIS A 188 4.92 17.35 17.08
N ASP A 189 4.92 16.11 17.54
CA ASP A 189 4.45 15.67 18.87
C ASP A 189 2.98 15.98 19.21
N VAL A 190 2.19 16.46 18.25
CA VAL A 190 0.74 16.62 18.41
C VAL A 190 0.04 15.29 18.20
N PRO A 191 -0.79 14.81 19.13
CA PRO A 191 -1.61 13.65 18.93
C PRO A 191 -2.84 14.00 18.08
N TYR A 192 -3.09 13.21 17.04
CA TYR A 192 -4.26 13.32 16.19
C TYR A 192 -5.15 12.10 16.40
N LEU A 193 -6.44 12.34 16.37
CA LEU A 193 -7.46 11.30 16.38
C LEU A 193 -8.34 11.48 15.14
N PHE A 194 -8.14 10.65 14.14
CA PHE A 194 -8.83 10.73 12.86
C PHE A 194 -10.14 9.95 12.89
N PHE A 195 -11.07 10.37 12.06
CA PHE A 195 -12.38 9.76 11.81
C PHE A 195 -13.35 9.85 13.00
N SER A 196 -13.14 10.83 13.89
CA SER A 196 -14.05 11.11 15.02
C SER A 196 -14.43 12.59 15.01
N ILE A 197 -15.69 12.90 14.73
CA ILE A 197 -16.22 14.25 14.80
C ILE A 197 -16.09 14.84 16.23
N LYS A 198 -16.16 13.99 17.23
CA LYS A 198 -16.10 14.40 18.63
C LYS A 198 -14.70 14.84 19.07
N ASP A 199 -13.67 14.10 18.64
CA ASP A 199 -12.33 14.16 19.23
C ASP A 199 -11.27 14.64 18.22
N ALA A 200 -11.65 14.97 16.98
CA ALA A 200 -10.75 15.51 15.97
C ALA A 200 -10.22 16.91 16.32
N CYS A 201 -9.02 17.22 15.83
CA CYS A 201 -8.44 18.55 15.91
C CYS A 201 -9.06 19.53 14.91
N ASP A 202 -9.76 19.02 13.89
CA ASP A 202 -10.37 19.77 12.80
C ASP A 202 -11.75 20.32 13.18
N ASP A 203 -12.30 21.18 12.29
CA ASP A 203 -13.69 21.57 12.38
C ASP A 203 -14.58 20.35 12.18
N LYS A 204 -15.62 20.24 12.98
CA LYS A 204 -16.52 19.09 13.00
C LYS A 204 -17.21 18.83 11.64
N ASP A 205 -17.45 19.90 10.90
CA ASP A 205 -18.09 19.83 9.58
C ASP A 205 -17.14 19.32 8.49
N ASP A 206 -15.84 19.26 8.78
CA ASP A 206 -14.81 18.80 7.85
C ASP A 206 -14.40 17.34 8.07
N VAL A 207 -14.84 16.72 9.17
CA VAL A 207 -14.41 15.36 9.56
C VAL A 207 -15.36 14.31 9.00
N ASP A 208 -14.80 13.34 8.28
CA ASP A 208 -15.53 12.14 7.84
C ASP A 208 -15.40 11.02 8.88
N GLU A 209 -16.50 10.36 9.24
CA GLU A 209 -16.52 9.15 10.06
C GLU A 209 -16.77 7.91 9.19
N TYR A 210 -16.18 6.77 9.57
CA TYR A 210 -16.25 5.55 8.78
C TYR A 210 -16.75 4.37 9.59
N VAL A 211 -17.71 3.66 9.04
CA VAL A 211 -18.20 2.37 9.52
C VAL A 211 -17.76 1.30 8.55
N LEU A 212 -17.10 0.26 9.04
CA LEU A 212 -16.64 -0.84 8.23
C LEU A 212 -17.78 -1.84 8.00
N SER A 213 -17.89 -2.34 6.77
CA SER A 213 -18.87 -3.37 6.42
C SER A 213 -18.24 -4.44 5.55
N SER A 214 -18.75 -5.66 5.63
CA SER A 214 -18.37 -6.76 4.76
C SER A 214 -19.56 -7.60 4.35
N ALA A 215 -19.62 -7.95 3.06
CA ALA A 215 -20.58 -8.92 2.54
C ALA A 215 -20.13 -10.37 2.72
N LYS A 216 -18.84 -10.60 3.09
CA LYS A 216 -18.23 -11.92 3.28
C LYS A 216 -18.24 -12.31 4.74
N GLU A 217 -18.15 -13.63 5.03
CA GLU A 217 -17.98 -14.11 6.42
C GLU A 217 -16.71 -13.55 7.06
N VAL A 218 -15.63 -13.48 6.29
CA VAL A 218 -14.36 -12.87 6.68
C VAL A 218 -13.78 -12.13 5.47
N GLU A 219 -13.34 -10.90 5.68
CA GLU A 219 -12.68 -10.07 4.69
C GLU A 219 -11.43 -9.43 5.27
N TYR A 220 -10.36 -9.38 4.49
CA TYR A 220 -9.10 -8.72 4.85
C TYR A 220 -8.95 -7.49 3.98
N ASN A 221 -8.70 -6.36 4.62
CA ASN A 221 -8.47 -5.08 3.98
C ASN A 221 -7.19 -4.46 4.50
N ASP A 222 -6.48 -3.68 3.67
CA ASP A 222 -5.24 -3.04 4.04
C ASP A 222 -5.42 -1.53 4.18
N LEU A 223 -5.11 -1.01 5.36
CA LEU A 223 -5.05 0.42 5.64
C LEU A 223 -3.62 0.91 5.36
N TYR A 224 -3.46 1.70 4.30
CA TYR A 224 -2.21 2.32 3.90
C TYR A 224 -2.10 3.70 4.52
N ILE A 225 -1.11 3.93 5.38
CA ILE A 225 -0.76 5.22 5.95
C ILE A 225 0.49 5.72 5.24
N VAL A 226 0.33 6.73 4.39
CA VAL A 226 1.41 7.39 3.66
C VAL A 226 1.82 8.63 4.42
N PHE A 227 3.08 8.73 4.80
CA PHE A 227 3.63 9.88 5.53
C PHE A 227 4.92 10.37 4.87
N SER A 228 5.09 11.68 4.82
CA SER A 228 6.36 12.31 4.48
C SER A 228 6.58 13.60 5.29
N PRO A 229 7.83 13.93 5.69
CA PRO A 229 8.18 15.26 6.15
C PRO A 229 8.01 16.36 5.10
N ASN A 230 7.96 15.98 3.82
CA ASN A 230 7.77 16.88 2.69
C ASN A 230 6.32 16.88 2.23
N GLU A 231 5.85 18.03 1.73
CA GLU A 231 4.50 18.13 1.17
C GLU A 231 4.35 17.25 -0.07
N PHE A 232 3.20 16.60 -0.18
CA PHE A 232 2.82 15.83 -1.36
C PHE A 232 1.31 15.96 -1.63
N TYR A 233 0.92 15.69 -2.88
CA TYR A 233 -0.48 15.70 -3.28
C TYR A 233 -1.06 14.29 -3.15
N LYS A 234 -2.30 14.20 -2.61
CA LYS A 234 -3.03 12.95 -2.58
C LYS A 234 -3.23 12.40 -4.00
N SER A 235 -3.53 11.10 -4.10
CA SER A 235 -3.91 10.48 -5.37
C SER A 235 -5.13 11.16 -6.00
N ASN A 236 -5.22 11.12 -7.33
CA ASN A 236 -6.37 11.66 -8.05
C ASN A 236 -7.53 10.67 -7.94
N THR A 237 -8.38 10.86 -6.96
CA THR A 237 -9.53 10.01 -6.65
C THR A 237 -10.81 10.57 -7.25
N ALA A 238 -11.64 9.71 -7.84
CA ALA A 238 -13.00 10.07 -8.24
C ALA A 238 -13.92 10.16 -7.00
N ALA A 239 -14.94 11.01 -7.07
CA ALA A 239 -15.94 11.09 -6.03
C ALA A 239 -16.63 9.73 -5.84
N GLY A 240 -16.79 9.31 -4.59
CA GLY A 240 -17.66 8.21 -4.23
C GLY A 240 -19.13 8.59 -4.43
N GLY A 241 -19.99 7.61 -4.69
CA GLY A 241 -21.43 7.86 -4.75
C GLY A 241 -22.04 7.99 -3.34
N GLY A 242 -22.83 9.02 -3.09
CA GLY A 242 -23.50 9.21 -1.79
C GLY A 242 -22.52 9.49 -0.64
N THR A 243 -22.57 8.68 0.41
CA THR A 243 -21.72 8.79 1.62
C THR A 243 -20.39 8.04 1.51
N LEU A 244 -20.10 7.44 0.35
CA LEU A 244 -18.87 6.67 0.16
C LEU A 244 -17.66 7.59 -0.02
N PRO A 245 -16.49 7.25 0.55
CA PRO A 245 -15.27 8.01 0.36
C PRO A 245 -14.82 7.98 -1.11
N ARG A 246 -14.00 8.95 -1.48
CA ARG A 246 -13.39 9.03 -2.81
C ARG A 246 -12.57 7.77 -3.09
N LYS A 247 -12.60 7.29 -4.31
CA LYS A 247 -11.96 6.03 -4.69
C LYS A 247 -11.10 6.13 -5.95
N ILE A 248 -10.16 5.21 -6.07
CA ILE A 248 -9.24 5.03 -7.18
C ILE A 248 -9.04 3.53 -7.40
N SER A 249 -8.73 3.09 -8.63
CA SER A 249 -8.34 1.70 -8.83
C SER A 249 -7.05 1.37 -8.09
N PHE A 250 -6.90 0.13 -7.62
CA PHE A 250 -5.67 -0.30 -6.93
C PHE A 250 -4.43 -0.07 -7.79
N ARG A 251 -4.52 -0.32 -9.09
CA ARG A 251 -3.45 -0.07 -10.05
C ARG A 251 -3.03 1.40 -10.11
N ASP A 252 -3.99 2.31 -10.28
CA ASP A 252 -3.69 3.74 -10.40
C ASP A 252 -3.15 4.31 -9.08
N TYR A 253 -3.61 3.77 -7.94
CA TYR A 253 -3.05 4.06 -6.62
C TYR A 253 -1.58 3.65 -6.53
N GLN A 254 -1.22 2.44 -7.00
CA GLN A 254 0.16 1.97 -6.99
C GLN A 254 1.07 2.81 -7.90
N GLU A 255 0.58 3.22 -9.07
CA GLU A 255 1.32 4.11 -9.96
C GLU A 255 1.56 5.49 -9.31
N TRP A 256 0.54 6.06 -8.68
CA TRP A 256 0.66 7.31 -7.95
C TRP A 256 1.68 7.20 -6.82
N LEU A 257 1.59 6.15 -6.00
CA LEU A 257 2.48 5.94 -4.87
C LEU A 257 3.93 5.75 -5.30
N SER A 258 4.14 5.01 -6.39
CA SER A 258 5.47 4.81 -6.97
C SER A 258 6.07 6.14 -7.45
N LYS A 259 5.27 6.99 -8.12
CA LYS A 259 5.72 8.34 -8.54
C LYS A 259 6.08 9.21 -7.35
N CYS A 260 5.27 9.23 -6.30
CA CYS A 260 5.55 9.99 -5.08
C CYS A 260 6.85 9.53 -4.41
N ARG A 261 7.06 8.23 -4.25
CA ARG A 261 8.28 7.67 -3.65
C ARG A 261 9.53 7.93 -4.47
N ASN A 262 9.42 7.96 -5.81
CA ASN A 262 10.53 8.32 -6.70
C ASN A 262 10.94 9.79 -6.57
N GLN A 263 10.00 10.67 -6.24
CA GLN A 263 10.25 12.11 -6.05
C GLN A 263 10.69 12.43 -4.61
N ASP A 264 10.24 11.63 -3.64
CA ASP A 264 10.47 11.84 -2.22
C ASP A 264 10.96 10.57 -1.52
N ASN A 265 12.26 10.48 -1.34
CA ASN A 265 12.91 9.35 -0.68
C ASN A 265 12.67 9.29 0.84
N LYS A 266 12.06 10.32 1.44
CA LYS A 266 11.65 10.34 2.85
C LYS A 266 10.22 9.86 3.04
N MET A 267 9.46 9.69 1.95
CA MET A 267 8.12 9.15 2.02
C MET A 267 8.15 7.71 2.50
N GLN A 268 7.35 7.43 3.50
CA GLN A 268 7.15 6.08 4.04
C GLN A 268 5.70 5.66 3.91
N VAL A 269 5.50 4.36 3.78
CA VAL A 269 4.19 3.74 3.72
C VAL A 269 4.13 2.68 4.81
N ILE A 270 3.14 2.79 5.67
CA ILE A 270 2.88 1.84 6.75
C ILE A 270 1.56 1.17 6.44
N VAL A 271 1.56 -0.15 6.40
CA VAL A 271 0.37 -0.95 6.12
C VAL A 271 -0.11 -1.60 7.42
N LYS A 272 -1.40 -1.48 7.70
CA LYS A 272 -2.10 -2.16 8.78
C LYS A 272 -3.20 -3.01 8.17
N SER A 273 -2.99 -4.32 8.14
CA SER A 273 -4.03 -5.24 7.68
C SER A 273 -5.11 -5.38 8.76
N ILE A 274 -6.35 -5.10 8.39
CA ILE A 274 -7.52 -5.26 9.25
C ILE A 274 -8.38 -6.41 8.74
N MET A 275 -9.00 -7.13 9.68
CA MET A 275 -9.91 -8.24 9.39
C MET A 275 -11.32 -7.83 9.79
N ILE A 276 -12.27 -7.98 8.90
CA ILE A 276 -13.69 -7.72 9.15
C ILE A 276 -14.43 -9.05 9.12
N LYS A 277 -15.16 -9.36 10.18
CA LYS A 277 -16.05 -10.52 10.29
C LYS A 277 -17.50 -10.04 10.21
N ARG A 278 -18.31 -10.81 9.51
CA ARG A 278 -19.76 -10.60 9.50
C ARG A 278 -20.42 -11.06 10.79
#